data_9e119ebc7b163f7f35cf323aecb7cde2
#
_entry.id   9e119ebc7b163f7f35cf323aecb7cde2
#
_cell.length_a   1.000
_cell.length_b   1.000
_cell.length_c   1.000
_cell.angle_alpha   90.00
_cell.angle_beta   90.00
_cell.angle_gamma   90.00
#
_symmetry.space_group_name_H-M   'P 1'
#
loop_
_entity.id
_entity.type
_entity.pdbx_description
1 polymer ?
#
loop_
_entity_poly.entity_id
_entity_poly.type
_entity_poly.pdbx_seq_one_letter_code
_entity_poly.pdbx_strand_id
1 'polypeptide(L)'
;TPYIQIPRLSNFDLAEVDLQAREENQWHIPDSEFEKLLDPSVKAFILVNPSNPGSRSLTDENLEQLRKVVVKRPDLIIITDDVYGTFVNGFRTVYSVCPRNTILVYSYSKLYGVTGWRLGVIAINEDNVFDELIKKLPEKKKKELESDYSIVTFNPSEMGFVERICADSRSIG
;
A
#
# COMPACT_ATOMS: atom_id res chain seq x y z
N THR A 1 0.33 2.03 -15.36
CA THR A 1 1.45 1.67 -14.45
C THR A 1 1.41 0.18 -14.10
N PRO A 2 2.55 -0.48 -13.76
CA PRO A 2 2.56 -1.90 -13.37
C PRO A 2 1.61 -2.22 -12.21
N TYR A 3 1.43 -1.31 -11.26
CA TYR A 3 0.56 -1.47 -10.10
C TYR A 3 -0.92 -1.75 -10.44
N ILE A 4 -1.36 -1.32 -11.61
CA ILE A 4 -2.74 -1.50 -12.09
C ILE A 4 -2.81 -2.65 -13.09
N GLN A 5 -1.79 -2.79 -13.91
CA GLN A 5 -1.73 -3.82 -14.95
C GLN A 5 -1.69 -5.24 -14.37
N ILE A 6 -0.88 -5.45 -13.31
CA ILE A 6 -0.72 -6.78 -12.70
C ILE A 6 -2.03 -7.30 -12.09
N PRO A 7 -2.78 -6.53 -11.27
CA PRO A 7 -4.09 -6.98 -10.79
C PRO A 7 -5.08 -7.27 -11.91
N ARG A 8 -5.10 -6.49 -13.00
CA ARG A 8 -5.96 -6.75 -14.16
C ARG A 8 -5.61 -8.05 -14.85
N LEU A 9 -4.31 -8.35 -15.01
CA LEU A 9 -3.85 -9.63 -15.55
C LEU A 9 -4.25 -10.83 -14.67
N SER A 10 -4.42 -10.58 -13.36
CA SER A 10 -4.90 -11.58 -12.40
C SER A 10 -6.44 -11.63 -12.28
N ASN A 11 -7.17 -11.10 -13.28
CA ASN A 11 -8.63 -11.08 -13.36
C ASN A 11 -9.35 -10.29 -12.25
N PHE A 12 -8.68 -9.31 -11.63
CA PHE A 12 -9.37 -8.34 -10.79
C PHE A 12 -10.04 -7.28 -11.66
N ASP A 13 -11.35 -7.10 -11.48
CA ASP A 13 -12.09 -5.99 -12.09
C ASP A 13 -11.82 -4.71 -11.27
N LEU A 14 -10.98 -3.85 -11.82
CA LEU A 14 -10.53 -2.62 -11.16
C LEU A 14 -11.00 -1.38 -11.92
N ALA A 15 -11.66 -0.48 -11.20
CA ALA A 15 -11.83 0.91 -11.59
C ALA A 15 -10.74 1.77 -10.93
N GLU A 16 -10.20 2.71 -11.70
CA GLU A 16 -9.16 3.63 -11.24
C GLU A 16 -9.76 4.99 -10.91
N VAL A 17 -9.36 5.56 -9.76
CA VAL A 17 -9.68 6.91 -9.35
C VAL A 17 -8.37 7.64 -9.09
N ASP A 18 -8.01 8.56 -9.99
CA ASP A 18 -6.77 9.31 -9.87
C ASP A 18 -6.91 10.52 -8.93
N LEU A 19 -5.93 10.70 -8.05
CA LEU A 19 -5.70 11.94 -7.33
C LEU A 19 -4.83 12.85 -8.21
N GLN A 20 -5.33 14.04 -8.53
CA GLN A 20 -4.72 14.94 -9.49
C GLN A 20 -3.74 15.90 -8.82
N ALA A 21 -2.48 15.85 -9.25
CA ALA A 21 -1.50 16.91 -8.99
C ALA A 21 -1.36 17.76 -10.27
N ARG A 22 -1.46 19.09 -10.15
CA ARG A 22 -1.46 20.02 -11.30
C ARG A 22 -0.37 21.07 -11.15
N GLU A 23 0.05 21.64 -12.27
CA GLU A 23 1.06 22.70 -12.34
C GLU A 23 0.69 23.92 -11.48
N GLU A 24 -0.58 24.32 -11.50
CA GLU A 24 -1.12 25.41 -10.66
C GLU A 24 -0.91 25.21 -9.17
N ASN A 25 -0.81 23.94 -8.72
CA ASN A 25 -0.50 23.54 -7.34
C ASN A 25 0.97 23.11 -7.18
N GLN A 26 1.85 23.54 -8.09
CA GLN A 26 3.26 23.15 -8.07
C GLN A 26 3.47 21.62 -8.01
N TRP A 27 2.56 20.85 -8.63
CA TRP A 27 2.53 19.39 -8.64
C TRP A 27 2.33 18.74 -7.25
N HIS A 28 1.79 19.50 -6.28
CA HIS A 28 1.27 18.94 -5.05
C HIS A 28 -0.19 18.48 -5.24
N ILE A 29 -0.59 17.47 -4.48
CA ILE A 29 -1.97 16.99 -4.48
C ILE A 29 -2.79 17.94 -3.60
N PRO A 30 -3.83 18.61 -4.14
CA PRO A 30 -4.72 19.43 -3.33
C PRO A 30 -5.46 18.59 -2.28
N ASP A 31 -5.73 19.18 -1.12
CA ASP A 31 -6.44 18.49 -0.03
C ASP A 31 -7.81 17.94 -0.45
N SER A 32 -8.52 18.65 -1.34
CA SER A 32 -9.81 18.22 -1.88
C SER A 32 -9.74 16.92 -2.67
N GLU A 33 -8.59 16.56 -3.24
CA GLU A 33 -8.42 15.31 -3.96
C GLU A 33 -8.48 14.09 -3.02
N PHE A 34 -8.04 14.26 -1.76
CA PHE A 34 -8.11 13.20 -0.77
C PHE A 34 -9.55 12.84 -0.37
N GLU A 35 -10.53 13.71 -0.63
CA GLU A 35 -11.95 13.41 -0.39
C GLU A 35 -12.44 12.23 -1.25
N LYS A 36 -11.84 12.01 -2.42
CA LYS A 36 -12.14 10.85 -3.27
C LYS A 36 -11.90 9.51 -2.55
N LEU A 37 -10.96 9.49 -1.61
CA LEU A 37 -10.66 8.29 -0.82
C LEU A 37 -11.74 7.97 0.22
N LEU A 38 -12.70 8.89 0.44
CA LEU A 38 -13.85 8.65 1.32
C LEU A 38 -14.93 7.79 0.67
N ASP A 39 -14.90 7.65 -0.66
CA ASP A 39 -15.82 6.76 -1.37
C ASP A 39 -15.56 5.29 -0.94
N PRO A 40 -16.59 4.58 -0.43
CA PRO A 40 -16.43 3.20 0.03
C PRO A 40 -16.09 2.21 -1.09
N SER A 41 -16.27 2.57 -2.36
CA SER A 41 -15.84 1.76 -3.50
C SER A 41 -14.31 1.77 -3.67
N VAL A 42 -13.62 2.84 -3.24
CA VAL A 42 -12.15 2.92 -3.22
C VAL A 42 -11.63 2.02 -2.10
N LYS A 43 -10.89 0.97 -2.44
CA LYS A 43 -10.36 -0.01 -1.49
C LYS A 43 -8.90 0.21 -1.15
N ALA A 44 -8.13 0.74 -2.09
CA ALA A 44 -6.71 0.98 -1.89
C ALA A 44 -6.27 2.31 -2.49
N PHE A 45 -5.32 2.96 -1.83
CA PHE A 45 -4.59 4.12 -2.32
C PHE A 45 -3.13 3.71 -2.53
N ILE A 46 -2.68 3.80 -3.79
CA ILE A 46 -1.30 3.44 -4.17
C ILE A 46 -0.58 4.71 -4.59
N LEU A 47 0.60 4.95 -4.02
CA LEU A 47 1.40 6.12 -4.35
C LEU A 47 2.90 5.79 -4.37
N VAL A 48 3.65 6.58 -5.13
CA VAL A 48 5.11 6.65 -5.08
C VAL A 48 5.46 7.97 -4.40
N ASN A 49 6.17 7.92 -3.28
CA ASN A 49 6.47 9.11 -2.47
C ASN A 49 7.95 9.16 -2.07
N PRO A 50 8.75 10.12 -2.57
CA PRO A 50 8.42 11.16 -3.56
C PRO A 50 7.99 10.62 -4.92
N SER A 51 7.12 11.37 -5.61
CA SER A 51 6.50 10.94 -6.86
C SER A 51 7.52 10.79 -8.01
N ASN A 52 7.29 9.83 -8.87
CA ASN A 52 8.01 9.66 -10.13
C ASN A 52 6.98 9.66 -11.27
N PRO A 53 7.06 10.61 -12.24
CA PRO A 53 8.18 11.52 -12.54
C PRO A 53 8.13 12.89 -11.81
N GLY A 54 7.10 13.20 -11.05
CA GLY A 54 6.84 14.55 -10.52
C GLY A 54 7.87 15.08 -9.52
N SER A 55 8.70 14.22 -8.90
CA SER A 55 9.73 14.56 -7.91
C SER A 55 9.21 15.37 -6.71
N ARG A 56 7.94 15.17 -6.33
CA ARG A 56 7.30 15.85 -5.19
C ARG A 56 6.97 14.85 -4.10
N SER A 57 7.31 15.20 -2.86
CA SER A 57 6.85 14.50 -1.68
C SER A 57 5.46 14.98 -1.27
N LEU A 58 4.70 14.13 -0.59
CA LEU A 58 3.55 14.61 0.15
C LEU A 58 3.98 15.65 1.18
N THR A 59 3.17 16.69 1.34
CA THR A 59 3.38 17.71 2.38
C THR A 59 2.88 17.20 3.74
N ASP A 60 3.23 17.90 4.81
CA ASP A 60 2.70 17.59 6.15
C ASP A 60 1.17 17.73 6.19
N GLU A 61 0.62 18.69 5.44
CA GLU A 61 -0.82 18.87 5.28
C GLU A 61 -1.45 17.65 4.60
N ASN A 62 -0.84 17.15 3.51
CA ASN A 62 -1.31 15.95 2.83
C ASN A 62 -1.27 14.71 3.73
N LEU A 63 -0.22 14.55 4.53
CA LEU A 63 -0.12 13.47 5.52
C LEU A 63 -1.23 13.57 6.57
N GLU A 64 -1.53 14.78 7.04
CA GLU A 64 -2.61 14.99 7.99
C GLU A 64 -3.99 14.74 7.36
N GLN A 65 -4.19 15.07 6.08
CA GLN A 65 -5.42 14.72 5.36
C GLN A 65 -5.59 13.20 5.25
N LEU A 66 -4.53 12.48 4.90
CA LEU A 66 -4.57 11.00 4.90
C LEU A 66 -4.93 10.45 6.27
N ARG A 67 -4.34 11.00 7.34
CA ARG A 67 -4.68 10.61 8.71
C ARG A 67 -6.18 10.80 9.00
N LYS A 68 -6.77 11.93 8.58
CA LYS A 68 -8.21 12.19 8.71
C LYS A 68 -9.06 11.23 7.88
N VAL A 69 -8.58 10.88 6.68
CA VAL A 69 -9.26 9.90 5.82
C VAL A 69 -9.30 8.54 6.49
N VAL A 70 -8.18 8.01 7.00
CA VAL A 70 -8.18 6.67 7.62
C VAL A 70 -8.96 6.60 8.92
N VAL A 71 -9.14 7.72 9.63
CA VAL A 71 -10.06 7.78 10.79
C VAL A 71 -11.51 7.53 10.35
N LYS A 72 -11.93 8.07 9.20
CA LYS A 72 -13.26 7.89 8.62
C LYS A 72 -13.39 6.58 7.83
N ARG A 73 -12.29 6.10 7.26
CA ARG A 73 -12.17 4.92 6.42
C ARG A 73 -11.08 3.98 6.97
N PRO A 74 -11.32 3.37 8.13
CA PRO A 74 -10.34 2.46 8.75
C PRO A 74 -10.07 1.21 7.91
N ASP A 75 -10.91 0.93 6.90
CA ASP A 75 -10.79 -0.16 5.94
C ASP A 75 -9.91 0.17 4.72
N LEU A 76 -9.50 1.45 4.55
CA LEU A 76 -8.70 1.87 3.40
C LEU A 76 -7.28 1.29 3.50
N ILE A 77 -6.85 0.60 2.46
CA ILE A 77 -5.48 0.09 2.32
C ILE A 77 -4.61 1.17 1.68
N ILE A 78 -3.42 1.41 2.22
CA ILE A 78 -2.45 2.33 1.61
C ILE A 78 -1.19 1.55 1.26
N ILE A 79 -0.72 1.71 0.02
CA ILE A 79 0.54 1.15 -0.44
C ILE A 79 1.43 2.31 -0.86
N THR A 80 2.53 2.52 -0.15
CA THR A 80 3.49 3.58 -0.46
C THR A 80 4.83 2.99 -0.92
N ASP A 81 5.29 3.43 -2.09
CA ASP A 81 6.64 3.15 -2.57
C ASP A 81 7.53 4.34 -2.22
N ASP A 82 8.33 4.16 -1.17
CA ASP A 82 9.19 5.21 -0.60
C ASP A 82 10.64 5.12 -1.10
N VAL A 83 10.88 4.45 -2.23
CA VAL A 83 12.23 4.21 -2.78
C VAL A 83 13.06 5.48 -2.94
N TYR A 84 12.43 6.62 -3.17
CA TYR A 84 13.10 7.92 -3.32
C TYR A 84 13.13 8.75 -2.02
N GLY A 85 12.49 8.31 -0.95
CA GLY A 85 12.42 9.03 0.32
C GLY A 85 13.79 9.34 0.92
N THR A 86 14.74 8.41 0.78
CA THR A 86 16.11 8.55 1.27
C THR A 86 16.92 9.69 0.62
N PHE A 87 16.45 10.24 -0.50
CA PHE A 87 17.08 11.40 -1.17
C PHE A 87 16.55 12.75 -0.66
N VAL A 88 15.55 12.74 0.21
CA VAL A 88 14.90 13.96 0.71
C VAL A 88 15.20 14.15 2.19
N ASN A 89 15.83 15.27 2.53
CA ASN A 89 16.09 15.63 3.92
C ASN A 89 14.76 15.87 4.66
N GLY A 90 14.62 15.25 5.83
CA GLY A 90 13.40 15.36 6.63
C GLY A 90 12.18 14.66 6.02
N PHE A 91 12.39 13.72 5.08
CA PHE A 91 11.30 12.94 4.49
C PHE A 91 10.42 12.29 5.56
N ARG A 92 9.12 12.44 5.39
CA ARG A 92 8.10 11.77 6.21
C ARG A 92 7.29 10.81 5.35
N THR A 93 7.32 9.56 5.73
CA THR A 93 6.53 8.51 5.08
C THR A 93 5.07 8.54 5.55
N VAL A 94 4.14 8.10 4.68
CA VAL A 94 2.74 7.84 5.06
C VAL A 94 2.64 6.85 6.21
N TYR A 95 3.55 5.88 6.27
CA TYR A 95 3.62 4.91 7.36
C TYR A 95 3.75 5.56 8.74
N SER A 96 4.41 6.73 8.84
CA SER A 96 4.58 7.45 10.13
C SER A 96 3.27 8.03 10.69
N VAL A 97 2.26 8.22 9.85
CA VAL A 97 0.98 8.83 10.25
C VAL A 97 -0.20 7.87 10.16
N CYS A 98 -0.10 6.83 9.33
CA CYS A 98 -1.13 5.81 9.11
C CYS A 98 -0.56 4.39 9.20
N PRO A 99 0.19 4.00 10.27
CA PRO A 99 0.94 2.75 10.29
C PRO A 99 0.06 1.51 10.14
N ARG A 100 -1.15 1.50 10.71
CA ARG A 100 -2.06 0.35 10.67
C ARG A 100 -2.62 0.07 9.27
N ASN A 101 -2.72 1.10 8.43
CA ASN A 101 -3.33 1.03 7.10
C ASN A 101 -2.30 0.92 5.99
N THR A 102 -1.00 1.04 6.30
CA THR A 102 0.04 1.24 5.28
C THR A 102 0.93 0.02 5.13
N ILE A 103 1.07 -0.41 3.88
CA ILE A 103 2.15 -1.27 3.40
C ILE A 103 3.21 -0.36 2.80
N LEU A 104 4.37 -0.25 3.46
CA LEU A 104 5.50 0.52 2.94
C LEU A 104 6.41 -0.39 2.14
N VAL A 105 6.77 0.03 0.94
CA VAL A 105 7.73 -0.64 0.07
C VAL A 105 8.96 0.24 -0.09
N TYR A 106 10.13 -0.34 0.08
CA TYR A 106 11.42 0.31 -0.15
C TYR A 106 12.35 -0.59 -0.96
N SER A 107 13.19 0.01 -1.79
CA SER A 107 14.20 -0.72 -2.56
C SER A 107 15.59 -0.12 -2.37
N TYR A 108 16.58 -0.96 -2.19
CA TYR A 108 18.00 -0.56 -2.13
C TYR A 108 18.57 -0.17 -3.51
N SER A 109 17.83 -0.46 -4.57
CA SER A 109 18.26 -0.26 -5.96
C SER A 109 18.74 1.14 -6.29
N LYS A 110 18.08 2.17 -5.72
CA LYS A 110 18.33 3.58 -6.12
C LYS A 110 19.45 4.21 -5.31
N LEU A 111 19.32 4.26 -3.99
CA LEU A 111 20.32 4.93 -3.14
C LEU A 111 21.70 4.27 -3.25
N TYR A 112 21.73 2.96 -3.28
CA TYR A 112 22.99 2.19 -3.28
C TYR A 112 23.44 1.75 -4.66
N GLY A 113 22.69 2.05 -5.72
CA GLY A 113 23.04 1.67 -7.09
C GLY A 113 23.04 0.15 -7.36
N VAL A 114 22.37 -0.63 -6.49
CA VAL A 114 22.42 -2.12 -6.52
C VAL A 114 21.17 -2.71 -7.21
N THR A 115 20.79 -2.17 -8.34
CA THR A 115 19.58 -2.58 -9.08
C THR A 115 19.57 -4.08 -9.42
N GLY A 116 20.74 -4.66 -9.67
CA GLY A 116 20.89 -6.09 -10.00
C GLY A 116 20.68 -7.03 -8.81
N TRP A 117 20.81 -6.56 -7.58
CA TRP A 117 20.65 -7.41 -6.38
C TRP A 117 19.22 -7.81 -6.08
N ARG A 118 18.24 -7.11 -6.66
CA ARG A 118 16.81 -7.34 -6.44
C ARG A 118 16.44 -7.37 -4.95
N LEU A 119 17.01 -6.45 -4.17
CA LEU A 119 16.83 -6.36 -2.73
C LEU A 119 15.89 -5.19 -2.38
N GLY A 120 14.87 -5.47 -1.59
CA GLY A 120 13.93 -4.49 -1.07
C GLY A 120 13.39 -4.89 0.30
N VAL A 121 12.55 -4.04 0.85
CA VAL A 121 11.88 -4.24 2.14
C VAL A 121 10.40 -3.91 1.97
N ILE A 122 9.55 -4.72 2.58
CA ILE A 122 8.15 -4.42 2.83
C ILE A 122 8.00 -4.27 4.34
N ALA A 123 7.49 -3.12 4.79
CA ALA A 123 7.19 -2.88 6.19
C ALA A 123 5.68 -2.82 6.42
N ILE A 124 5.21 -3.61 7.37
CA ILE A 124 3.80 -3.70 7.78
C ILE A 124 3.79 -3.63 9.31
N ASN A 125 2.88 -2.88 9.88
CA ASN A 125 2.73 -2.80 11.33
C ASN A 125 2.20 -4.13 11.88
N GLU A 126 2.69 -4.56 13.04
CA GLU A 126 2.18 -5.75 13.72
C GLU A 126 0.67 -5.59 14.04
N ASP A 127 0.27 -4.42 14.52
CA ASP A 127 -1.14 -4.04 14.66
C ASP A 127 -1.62 -3.39 13.35
N ASN A 128 -2.18 -4.18 12.44
CA ASN A 128 -2.58 -3.77 11.11
C ASN A 128 -4.07 -4.03 10.83
N VAL A 129 -4.65 -3.25 9.92
CA VAL A 129 -6.05 -3.41 9.53
C VAL A 129 -6.29 -4.63 8.63
N PHE A 130 -5.23 -5.15 7.99
CA PHE A 130 -5.34 -6.26 7.03
C PHE A 130 -5.82 -7.54 7.72
N ASP A 131 -5.32 -7.82 8.92
CA ASP A 131 -5.77 -8.94 9.75
C ASP A 131 -7.23 -8.77 10.17
N GLU A 132 -7.65 -7.55 10.47
CA GLU A 132 -9.06 -7.26 10.76
C GLU A 132 -9.95 -7.45 9.53
N LEU A 133 -9.48 -7.04 8.35
CA LEU A 133 -10.22 -7.23 7.10
C LEU A 133 -10.36 -8.72 6.74
N ILE A 134 -9.29 -9.51 6.93
CA ILE A 134 -9.35 -10.97 6.75
C ILE A 134 -10.41 -11.59 7.66
N LYS A 135 -10.43 -11.20 8.95
CA LYS A 135 -11.43 -11.68 9.92
C LYS A 135 -12.87 -11.34 9.53
N LYS A 136 -13.08 -10.25 8.80
CA LYS A 136 -14.40 -9.77 8.33
C LYS A 136 -14.83 -10.37 6.99
N LEU A 137 -14.00 -11.17 6.33
CA LEU A 137 -14.37 -11.81 5.07
C LEU A 137 -15.58 -12.72 5.24
N PRO A 138 -16.44 -12.86 4.22
CA PRO A 138 -17.49 -13.88 4.18
C PRO A 138 -16.90 -15.29 4.36
N GLU A 139 -17.61 -16.19 5.03
CA GLU A 139 -17.15 -17.55 5.34
C GLU A 139 -16.67 -18.32 4.11
N LYS A 140 -17.34 -18.13 2.95
CA LYS A 140 -16.91 -18.74 1.69
C LYS A 140 -15.49 -18.30 1.32
N LYS A 141 -15.20 -16.98 1.43
CA LYS A 141 -13.89 -16.41 1.11
C LYS A 141 -12.81 -16.80 2.10
N LYS A 142 -13.17 -16.93 3.38
CA LYS A 142 -12.25 -17.47 4.40
C LYS A 142 -11.83 -18.89 4.07
N LYS A 143 -12.78 -19.75 3.72
CA LYS A 143 -12.51 -21.15 3.36
C LYS A 143 -11.66 -21.26 2.08
N GLU A 144 -11.91 -20.41 1.07
CA GLU A 144 -11.08 -20.34 -0.12
C GLU A 144 -9.63 -19.97 0.28
N LEU A 145 -9.47 -18.93 1.09
CA LEU A 145 -8.18 -18.47 1.58
C LEU A 145 -7.45 -19.52 2.45
N GLU A 146 -8.18 -20.22 3.32
CA GLU A 146 -7.64 -21.34 4.13
C GLU A 146 -7.16 -22.48 3.24
N SER A 147 -7.94 -22.81 2.20
CA SER A 147 -7.57 -23.86 1.24
C SER A 147 -6.27 -23.53 0.52
N ASP A 148 -6.11 -22.26 0.08
CA ASP A 148 -4.92 -21.80 -0.64
C ASP A 148 -3.63 -21.94 0.21
N TYR A 149 -3.73 -21.68 1.51
CA TYR A 149 -2.59 -21.78 2.44
C TYR A 149 -2.44 -23.12 3.18
N SER A 150 -3.35 -24.07 2.96
CA SER A 150 -3.30 -25.39 3.61
C SER A 150 -2.04 -26.21 3.28
N ILE A 151 -1.38 -25.88 2.16
CA ILE A 151 -0.12 -26.51 1.73
C ILE A 151 1.10 -25.97 2.48
N VAL A 152 1.00 -24.81 3.14
CA VAL A 152 2.12 -24.16 3.84
C VAL A 152 2.04 -24.27 5.35
N THR A 153 0.84 -24.51 5.90
CA THR A 153 0.61 -24.64 7.36
C THR A 153 -0.54 -25.57 7.69
N PHE A 154 -0.49 -26.18 8.90
CA PHE A 154 -1.59 -26.96 9.44
C PHE A 154 -2.74 -26.10 9.98
N ASN A 155 -2.49 -24.81 10.28
CA ASN A 155 -3.46 -23.88 10.83
C ASN A 155 -3.64 -22.65 9.95
N PRO A 156 -4.15 -22.79 8.70
CA PRO A 156 -4.27 -21.67 7.76
C PRO A 156 -5.25 -20.59 8.23
N SER A 157 -6.22 -20.93 9.08
CA SER A 157 -7.16 -19.97 9.68
C SER A 157 -6.51 -18.97 10.64
N GLU A 158 -5.38 -19.34 11.23
CA GLU A 158 -4.64 -18.51 12.20
C GLU A 158 -3.58 -17.64 11.54
N MET A 159 -3.27 -17.87 10.26
CA MET A 159 -2.27 -17.09 9.55
C MET A 159 -2.66 -15.63 9.44
N GLY A 160 -1.81 -14.74 9.94
CA GLY A 160 -1.89 -13.31 9.74
C GLY A 160 -1.51 -12.86 8.31
N PHE A 161 -1.80 -11.62 8.00
CA PHE A 161 -1.53 -11.05 6.68
C PHE A 161 -0.04 -11.10 6.31
N VAL A 162 0.85 -10.77 7.26
CA VAL A 162 2.31 -10.80 7.04
C VAL A 162 2.80 -12.22 6.74
N GLU A 163 2.29 -13.21 7.46
CA GLU A 163 2.66 -14.62 7.22
C GLU A 163 2.24 -15.09 5.83
N ARG A 164 1.06 -14.65 5.34
CA ARG A 164 0.57 -14.92 3.99
C ARG A 164 1.47 -14.31 2.93
N ILE A 165 1.85 -13.04 3.07
CA ILE A 165 2.81 -12.39 2.15
C ILE A 165 4.15 -13.15 2.13
N CYS A 166 4.65 -13.58 3.29
CA CYS A 166 5.88 -14.37 3.37
C CYS A 166 5.75 -15.73 2.68
N ALA A 167 4.59 -16.37 2.78
CA ALA A 167 4.32 -17.63 2.10
C ALA A 167 4.27 -17.45 0.58
N ASP A 168 3.55 -16.44 0.10
CA ASP A 168 3.42 -16.11 -1.33
C ASP A 168 4.78 -15.74 -1.94
N SER A 169 5.61 -14.96 -1.23
CA SER A 169 6.94 -14.57 -1.70
C SER A 169 7.89 -15.75 -1.92
N ARG A 170 7.71 -16.85 -1.16
CA ARG A 170 8.51 -18.07 -1.31
C ARG A 170 8.06 -18.93 -2.50
N SER A 171 6.83 -18.75 -2.96
CA SER A 171 6.27 -19.54 -4.08
C SER A 171 6.65 -18.97 -5.45
N ILE A 172 7.21 -17.74 -5.50
CA ILE A 172 7.58 -17.03 -6.73
C ILE A 172 9.09 -17.19 -7.05
N GLY A 173 9.86 -17.85 -6.19
CA GLY A 173 11.30 -18.07 -6.31
C GLY A 173 11.69 -19.29 -7.14
#